data_5437cbf440dac7b1d1413f9d645af05e
#
_entry.id   5437cbf440dac7b1d1413f9d645af05e
#
_cell.length_a   1.000
_cell.length_b   1.000
_cell.length_c   1.000
_cell.angle_alpha   90.00
_cell.angle_beta   90.00
_cell.angle_gamma   90.00
#
_symmetry.space_group_name_H-M   'P 1'
#
loop_
_entity.id
_entity.type
_entity.pdbx_description
1 polymer ?
#
loop_
_entity_poly.entity_id
_entity_poly.type
_entity_poly.pdbx_seq_one_letter_code
_entity_poly.pdbx_strand_id
1 'polypeptide(L)'
;MLTRSLVLLPLLLAPALAARAQSTPAAPAMRMAVRLDAERHDLVMEIGPLELPAGSGHQQLPAFHGVVPMSGWIHGFRVEMVDGDGNAAPRETVHHVNVISPAQRELFSQIMLRVAAAGQETEPVALPRMIGYRVHRGQELIVTSMVHNPTGQAYHGVRLRVHFPCTPSSAVVRPVSVLPFYMDVMPPASLHSYDLPPGRSRRSWEGRPAVAGRILGVGGHVHQYGTALRLEDVTAKTVIWEGRPMVDHEGRIVSMPVARFLWTLGVPMRPDHLYRVTAEYDNTSGQTIPGGAMGALAGLFVPDAPARWPAVDPGSPELKLDWRLVHTGNQGGHDHEQGHAHAPPATHGTH
;
A
#
# COMPACT_ATOMS: atom_id res chain seq x y z
N MET A 1 15.79 10.43 99.90
CA MET A 1 16.75 10.73 98.84
C MET A 1 16.47 9.69 97.70
N LEU A 2 15.75 10.09 96.69
CA LEU A 2 15.43 9.21 95.54
C LEU A 2 16.32 9.57 94.35
N THR A 3 17.19 8.66 93.98
CA THR A 3 18.00 8.73 92.77
C THR A 3 17.27 8.24 91.59
N ARG A 4 16.98 9.12 90.58
CA ARG A 4 16.36 8.77 89.30
C ARG A 4 17.48 8.38 88.31
N SER A 5 17.51 7.15 87.89
CA SER A 5 18.35 6.65 86.78
C SER A 5 17.73 7.02 85.43
N LEU A 6 18.48 7.73 84.61
CA LEU A 6 18.12 8.08 83.24
C LEU A 6 18.58 6.97 82.32
N VAL A 7 17.65 6.29 81.64
CA VAL A 7 17.94 5.29 80.62
C VAL A 7 17.98 6.00 79.25
N LEU A 8 19.17 6.08 78.67
CA LEU A 8 19.34 6.53 77.27
C LEU A 8 19.09 5.37 76.30
N LEU A 9 18.06 5.55 75.46
CA LEU A 9 17.76 4.63 74.34
C LEU A 9 18.52 5.08 73.13
N PRO A 10 19.30 4.23 72.42
CA PRO A 10 19.97 4.60 71.21
C PRO A 10 18.99 4.58 70.01
N LEU A 11 18.92 5.69 69.30
CA LEU A 11 18.15 5.87 68.07
C LEU A 11 18.93 5.23 66.93
N LEU A 12 18.50 4.06 66.46
CA LEU A 12 19.05 3.43 65.24
C LEU A 12 18.51 4.14 63.99
N LEU A 13 19.34 4.97 63.33
CA LEU A 13 19.10 5.50 62.00
C LEU A 13 19.32 4.39 60.99
N ALA A 14 18.22 3.86 60.40
CA ALA A 14 18.31 2.99 59.24
C ALA A 14 18.54 3.86 57.98
N PRO A 15 19.51 3.54 57.09
CA PRO A 15 19.67 4.23 55.82
C PRO A 15 18.52 3.86 54.87
N ALA A 16 17.74 4.84 54.48
CA ALA A 16 16.77 4.68 53.42
C ALA A 16 17.50 4.43 52.08
N LEU A 17 17.51 3.20 51.60
CA LEU A 17 17.88 2.90 50.21
C LEU A 17 16.86 3.55 49.30
N ALA A 18 17.19 4.68 48.69
CA ALA A 18 16.43 5.24 47.57
C ALA A 18 16.56 4.27 46.38
N ALA A 19 15.55 3.49 46.16
CA ALA A 19 15.43 2.70 44.93
C ALA A 19 15.36 3.69 43.75
N ARG A 20 16.46 3.81 43.01
CA ARG A 20 16.53 4.52 41.74
C ARG A 20 15.63 3.76 40.78
N ALA A 21 14.44 4.25 40.51
CA ALA A 21 13.60 3.75 39.42
C ALA A 21 14.41 3.91 38.13
N GLN A 22 14.90 2.79 37.60
CA GLN A 22 15.46 2.73 36.26
C GLN A 22 14.33 3.03 35.29
N SER A 23 14.30 4.25 34.76
CA SER A 23 13.42 4.58 33.65
C SER A 23 13.77 3.65 32.49
N THR A 24 12.88 2.72 32.20
CA THR A 24 12.95 1.92 30.98
C THR A 24 13.07 2.89 29.81
N PRO A 25 14.07 2.75 28.92
CA PRO A 25 14.18 3.63 27.75
C PRO A 25 12.87 3.56 26.99
N ALA A 26 12.28 4.71 26.68
CA ALA A 26 11.08 4.76 25.86
C ALA A 26 11.38 4.04 24.54
N ALA A 27 10.46 3.17 24.10
CA ALA A 27 10.59 2.51 22.81
C ALA A 27 10.85 3.57 21.72
N PRO A 28 11.78 3.33 20.78
CA PRO A 28 12.09 4.31 19.74
C PRO A 28 10.81 4.63 18.94
N ALA A 29 10.55 5.93 18.75
CA ALA A 29 9.38 6.37 17.99
C ALA A 29 9.45 5.87 16.54
N MET A 30 8.35 5.37 16.04
CA MET A 30 8.21 4.94 14.65
C MET A 30 8.52 6.11 13.71
N ARG A 31 9.37 5.87 12.71
CA ARG A 31 9.79 6.87 11.73
C ARG A 31 10.04 6.24 10.36
N MET A 32 10.05 7.07 9.32
CA MET A 32 10.49 6.66 7.99
C MET A 32 11.92 7.15 7.72
N ALA A 33 12.72 6.27 7.14
CA ALA A 33 14.03 6.59 6.56
C ALA A 33 14.01 6.31 5.05
N VAL A 34 14.64 7.20 4.28
CA VAL A 34 14.82 7.01 2.82
C VAL A 34 16.32 6.99 2.55
N ARG A 35 16.81 5.90 1.96
CA ARG A 35 18.24 5.73 1.69
C ARG A 35 18.49 5.08 0.33
N LEU A 36 19.67 5.30 -0.22
CA LEU A 36 20.17 4.59 -1.38
C LEU A 36 21.05 3.42 -0.90
N ASP A 37 20.68 2.21 -1.27
CA ASP A 37 21.53 1.04 -1.15
C ASP A 37 22.42 0.98 -2.39
N ALA A 38 23.67 1.40 -2.26
CA ALA A 38 24.59 1.52 -3.40
C ALA A 38 25.03 0.14 -3.94
N GLU A 39 25.05 -0.89 -3.08
CA GLU A 39 25.46 -2.25 -3.50
C GLU A 39 24.36 -2.93 -4.34
N ARG A 40 23.11 -2.77 -3.93
CA ARG A 40 21.94 -3.33 -4.62
C ARG A 40 21.36 -2.42 -5.70
N HIS A 41 21.82 -1.18 -5.76
CA HIS A 41 21.21 -0.14 -6.59
C HIS A 41 19.73 0.04 -6.33
N ASP A 42 19.32 -0.02 -5.04
CA ASP A 42 17.95 0.16 -4.59
C ASP A 42 17.79 1.50 -3.85
N LEU A 43 16.75 2.26 -4.19
CA LEU A 43 16.20 3.27 -3.31
C LEU A 43 15.30 2.55 -2.31
N VAL A 44 15.57 2.68 -1.01
CA VAL A 44 14.85 1.98 0.05
C VAL A 44 14.12 3.00 0.92
N MET A 45 12.82 2.79 1.10
CA MET A 45 11.99 3.46 2.09
C MET A 45 11.70 2.49 3.21
N GLU A 46 12.10 2.81 4.44
CA GLU A 46 11.97 1.94 5.61
C GLU A 46 11.16 2.65 6.70
N ILE A 47 10.08 2.02 7.16
CA ILE A 47 9.22 2.50 8.25
C ILE A 47 9.37 1.56 9.43
N GLY A 48 9.57 2.10 10.62
CA GLY A 48 9.69 1.32 11.86
C GLY A 48 10.42 2.07 12.97
N PRO A 49 10.66 1.38 14.12
CA PRO A 49 10.22 0.03 14.44
C PRO A 49 8.71 -0.07 14.70
N LEU A 50 8.14 -1.24 14.44
CA LEU A 50 6.74 -1.60 14.67
C LEU A 50 6.68 -2.79 15.63
N GLU A 51 5.62 -2.86 16.42
CA GLU A 51 5.26 -4.05 17.23
C GLU A 51 4.04 -4.70 16.61
N LEU A 52 4.13 -5.98 16.29
CA LEU A 52 3.05 -6.77 15.70
C LEU A 52 2.70 -7.93 16.64
N PRO A 53 1.81 -7.71 17.63
CA PRO A 53 1.38 -8.80 18.52
C PRO A 53 0.74 -9.96 17.75
N ALA A 54 0.87 -11.18 18.26
CA ALA A 54 0.23 -12.36 17.68
C ALA A 54 -1.29 -12.15 17.56
N GLY A 55 -1.88 -12.50 16.41
CA GLY A 55 -3.31 -12.36 16.15
C GLY A 55 -3.82 -10.92 16.14
N SER A 56 -2.94 -9.92 15.98
CA SER A 56 -3.36 -8.52 15.96
C SER A 56 -4.11 -8.17 14.67
N GLY A 57 -5.21 -7.44 14.82
CA GLY A 57 -6.02 -6.93 13.71
C GLY A 57 -5.33 -5.81 12.90
N HIS A 58 -6.07 -5.25 11.98
CA HIS A 58 -5.58 -4.19 11.10
C HIS A 58 -5.19 -2.94 11.89
N GLN A 59 -4.00 -2.42 11.61
CA GLN A 59 -3.46 -1.19 12.16
C GLN A 59 -3.07 -0.25 11.01
N GLN A 60 -3.80 0.84 10.89
CA GLN A 60 -3.44 1.91 9.97
C GLN A 60 -2.24 2.68 10.53
N LEU A 61 -1.16 2.76 9.75
CA LEU A 61 -0.01 3.60 10.11
C LEU A 61 -0.25 5.04 9.65
N PRO A 62 0.34 6.04 10.34
CA PRO A 62 0.30 7.42 9.88
C PRO A 62 0.96 7.56 8.51
N ALA A 63 0.60 8.60 7.77
CA ALA A 63 1.30 8.96 6.55
C ALA A 63 2.72 9.44 6.87
N PHE A 64 3.72 8.85 6.23
CA PHE A 64 5.11 9.22 6.37
C PHE A 64 5.60 9.97 5.14
N HIS A 65 6.33 11.05 5.36
CA HIS A 65 6.93 11.87 4.32
C HIS A 65 8.43 11.59 4.21
N GLY A 66 8.90 11.36 3.00
CA GLY A 66 10.30 11.10 2.73
C GLY A 66 10.80 11.82 1.49
N VAL A 67 12.08 12.14 1.51
CA VAL A 67 12.73 12.89 0.42
C VAL A 67 13.68 11.95 -0.33
N VAL A 68 13.53 11.89 -1.64
CA VAL A 68 14.39 11.08 -2.52
C VAL A 68 15.81 11.64 -2.53
N PRO A 69 16.84 10.83 -2.17
CA PRO A 69 18.23 11.32 -2.04
C PRO A 69 19.00 11.42 -3.37
N MET A 70 18.40 10.95 -4.48
CA MET A 70 19.06 10.84 -5.79
C MET A 70 18.16 11.29 -6.93
N SER A 71 18.73 11.57 -8.10
CA SER A 71 17.99 11.67 -9.36
C SER A 71 18.26 10.45 -10.23
N GLY A 72 17.22 9.90 -10.88
CA GLY A 72 17.34 8.70 -11.69
C GLY A 72 16.00 8.12 -12.10
N TRP A 73 15.98 6.82 -12.35
CA TRP A 73 14.78 6.06 -12.70
C TRP A 73 14.64 4.85 -11.80
N ILE A 74 13.43 4.59 -11.33
CA ILE A 74 13.07 3.36 -10.60
C ILE A 74 12.40 2.38 -11.58
N HIS A 75 12.70 1.08 -11.43
CA HIS A 75 12.34 0.03 -12.38
C HIS A 75 11.37 -0.99 -11.79
N GLY A 76 10.49 -0.55 -10.93
CA GLY A 76 9.55 -1.40 -10.21
C GLY A 76 9.76 -1.30 -8.71
N PHE A 77 9.17 -2.23 -7.97
CA PHE A 77 9.25 -2.23 -6.51
C PHE A 77 9.01 -3.63 -5.94
N ARG A 78 9.47 -3.84 -4.72
CA ARG A 78 9.12 -4.96 -3.86
C ARG A 78 8.93 -4.49 -2.43
N VAL A 79 8.08 -5.19 -1.69
CA VAL A 79 7.80 -4.91 -0.28
C VAL A 79 8.29 -6.08 0.55
N GLU A 80 8.89 -5.79 1.69
CA GLU A 80 9.27 -6.79 2.68
C GLU A 80 9.02 -6.28 4.10
N MET A 81 8.74 -7.20 5.01
CA MET A 81 8.74 -6.98 6.45
C MET A 81 9.92 -7.71 7.06
N VAL A 82 10.67 -7.03 7.91
CA VAL A 82 11.86 -7.59 8.57
C VAL A 82 11.76 -7.29 10.06
N ASP A 83 11.92 -8.31 10.91
CA ASP A 83 11.89 -8.14 12.36
C ASP A 83 13.14 -7.43 12.91
N GLY A 84 13.19 -7.20 14.21
CA GLY A 84 14.32 -6.53 14.89
C GLY A 84 15.65 -7.27 14.74
N ASP A 85 15.63 -8.58 14.56
CA ASP A 85 16.79 -9.46 14.40
C ASP A 85 17.24 -9.60 12.94
N GLY A 86 16.48 -9.03 11.99
CA GLY A 86 16.78 -9.06 10.56
C GLY A 86 16.17 -10.24 9.82
N ASN A 87 15.29 -11.03 10.44
CA ASN A 87 14.59 -12.13 9.79
C ASN A 87 13.36 -11.60 9.04
N ALA A 88 13.00 -12.27 7.94
CA ALA A 88 11.79 -11.93 7.22
C ALA A 88 10.55 -12.28 8.06
N ALA A 89 9.65 -11.31 8.27
CA ALA A 89 8.32 -11.56 8.78
C ALA A 89 7.39 -12.02 7.63
N PRO A 90 6.34 -12.79 7.93
CA PRO A 90 5.43 -13.27 6.91
C PRO A 90 4.80 -12.14 6.08
N ARG A 91 4.64 -12.37 4.79
CA ARG A 91 4.14 -11.37 3.84
C ARG A 91 2.70 -10.94 4.16
N GLU A 92 1.90 -11.84 4.70
CA GLU A 92 0.55 -11.54 5.18
C GLU A 92 0.49 -10.48 6.27
N THR A 93 1.62 -10.09 6.88
CA THR A 93 1.64 -8.96 7.84
C THR A 93 1.53 -7.60 7.17
N VAL A 94 1.71 -7.51 5.86
CA VAL A 94 1.42 -6.31 5.06
C VAL A 94 0.01 -6.41 4.51
N HIS A 95 -0.93 -5.60 5.01
CA HIS A 95 -2.24 -5.55 4.38
C HIS A 95 -2.20 -4.72 3.08
N HIS A 96 -1.69 -3.50 3.14
CA HIS A 96 -1.34 -2.72 1.97
C HIS A 96 -0.28 -1.65 2.27
N VAL A 97 0.41 -1.22 1.23
CA VAL A 97 1.31 -0.06 1.24
C VAL A 97 1.14 0.72 -0.06
N ASN A 98 1.08 2.05 0.05
CA ASN A 98 1.05 2.95 -1.10
C ASN A 98 2.21 3.92 -1.01
N VAL A 99 2.83 4.21 -2.16
CA VAL A 99 3.84 5.26 -2.31
C VAL A 99 3.30 6.30 -3.28
N ILE A 100 3.21 7.54 -2.84
CA ILE A 100 2.44 8.61 -3.47
C ILE A 100 3.38 9.78 -3.75
N SER A 101 3.28 10.38 -4.94
CA SER A 101 3.96 11.64 -5.28
C SER A 101 2.98 12.80 -5.18
N PRO A 102 3.10 13.69 -4.17
CA PRO A 102 2.17 14.81 -4.00
C PRO A 102 2.37 15.93 -5.04
N ALA A 103 3.54 15.97 -5.67
CA ALA A 103 3.86 16.98 -6.68
C ALA A 103 3.33 16.64 -8.08
N GLN A 104 2.74 15.47 -8.27
CA GLN A 104 2.20 15.00 -9.55
C GLN A 104 0.76 14.53 -9.35
N ARG A 105 -0.07 14.70 -10.38
CA ARG A 105 -1.46 14.19 -10.36
C ARG A 105 -1.59 12.91 -11.16
N GLU A 106 -2.68 12.18 -10.91
CA GLU A 106 -3.07 11.00 -11.68
C GLU A 106 -3.48 11.36 -13.12
N LEU A 107 -3.40 10.36 -14.01
CA LEU A 107 -3.76 10.50 -15.42
C LEU A 107 -5.25 10.83 -15.61
N PHE A 108 -6.13 10.21 -14.85
CA PHE A 108 -7.58 10.30 -15.01
C PHE A 108 -8.28 11.24 -14.03
N SER A 109 -7.60 11.69 -12.99
CA SER A 109 -8.20 12.45 -11.90
C SER A 109 -7.25 13.48 -11.31
N GLN A 110 -7.75 14.36 -10.46
CA GLN A 110 -6.95 15.41 -9.80
C GLN A 110 -6.29 14.95 -8.49
N ILE A 111 -6.31 13.66 -8.18
CA ILE A 111 -5.67 13.13 -6.99
C ILE A 111 -4.15 13.02 -7.18
N MET A 112 -3.40 12.88 -6.08
CA MET A 112 -1.95 12.68 -6.12
C MET A 112 -1.59 11.37 -6.83
N LEU A 113 -0.46 11.37 -7.55
CA LEU A 113 0.00 10.21 -8.33
C LEU A 113 0.39 9.04 -7.41
N ARG A 114 -0.18 7.85 -7.64
CA ARG A 114 0.19 6.59 -6.99
C ARG A 114 1.39 5.99 -7.71
N VAL A 115 2.58 6.16 -7.11
CA VAL A 115 3.85 5.67 -7.70
C VAL A 115 3.96 4.17 -7.61
N ALA A 116 3.54 3.59 -6.48
CA ALA A 116 3.48 2.16 -6.24
C ALA A 116 2.36 1.85 -5.24
N ALA A 117 1.75 0.67 -5.40
CA ALA A 117 0.81 0.10 -4.46
C ALA A 117 1.02 -1.41 -4.37
N ALA A 118 0.99 -1.96 -3.18
CA ALA A 118 1.09 -3.40 -2.95
C ALA A 118 0.17 -3.82 -1.80
N GLY A 119 -0.44 -4.98 -1.94
CA GLY A 119 -1.07 -5.76 -0.89
C GLY A 119 -0.28 -7.05 -0.63
N GLN A 120 -0.79 -7.89 0.25
CA GLN A 120 -0.19 -9.19 0.56
C GLN A 120 -0.05 -10.10 -0.68
N GLU A 121 -0.93 -9.97 -1.67
CA GLU A 121 -0.99 -10.74 -2.91
C GLU A 121 -0.12 -10.15 -4.03
N THR A 122 0.42 -8.95 -3.87
CA THR A 122 1.16 -8.26 -4.93
C THR A 122 2.57 -8.82 -5.08
N GLU A 123 2.86 -9.50 -6.18
CA GLU A 123 4.20 -9.96 -6.51
C GLU A 123 5.16 -8.79 -6.79
N PRO A 124 6.48 -8.96 -6.61
CA PRO A 124 7.45 -7.94 -6.97
C PRO A 124 7.27 -7.46 -8.41
N VAL A 125 7.12 -6.16 -8.59
CA VAL A 125 7.02 -5.54 -9.91
C VAL A 125 8.42 -5.25 -10.42
N ALA A 126 8.78 -5.82 -11.57
CA ALA A 126 10.06 -5.58 -12.23
C ALA A 126 9.83 -5.07 -13.67
N LEU A 127 10.39 -3.94 -13.98
CA LEU A 127 10.40 -3.35 -15.31
C LEU A 127 11.73 -3.60 -16.00
N PRO A 128 11.76 -3.72 -17.34
CA PRO A 128 13.01 -3.71 -18.09
C PRO A 128 13.80 -2.43 -17.78
N ARG A 129 15.12 -2.55 -17.66
CA ARG A 129 16.00 -1.40 -17.36
C ARG A 129 15.93 -0.26 -18.39
N MET A 130 15.36 -0.53 -19.56
CA MET A 130 15.15 0.47 -20.61
C MET A 130 13.99 1.44 -20.33
N ILE A 131 13.15 1.17 -19.34
CA ILE A 131 12.02 2.00 -18.94
C ILE A 131 12.01 2.17 -17.42
N GLY A 132 11.53 3.32 -16.93
CA GLY A 132 11.42 3.54 -15.48
C GLY A 132 10.68 4.82 -15.14
N TYR A 133 10.13 4.88 -13.94
CA TYR A 133 9.57 6.11 -13.41
C TYR A 133 10.71 7.03 -12.95
N ARG A 134 10.71 8.25 -13.49
CA ARG A 134 11.76 9.22 -13.17
C ARG A 134 11.54 9.86 -11.82
N VAL A 135 12.57 9.82 -10.97
CA VAL A 135 12.63 10.50 -9.68
C VAL A 135 13.72 11.57 -9.68
N HIS A 136 13.55 12.56 -8.83
CA HIS A 136 14.47 13.67 -8.68
C HIS A 136 14.98 13.78 -7.23
N ARG A 137 16.24 14.16 -7.07
CA ARG A 137 16.78 14.51 -5.75
C ARG A 137 15.92 15.64 -5.16
N GLY A 138 15.51 15.50 -3.91
CA GLY A 138 14.64 16.47 -3.25
C GLY A 138 13.14 16.26 -3.51
N GLN A 139 12.76 15.31 -4.37
CA GLN A 139 11.36 14.95 -4.56
C GLN A 139 10.79 14.35 -3.29
N GLU A 140 9.65 14.87 -2.85
CA GLU A 140 8.88 14.29 -1.75
C GLU A 140 8.05 13.11 -2.22
N LEU A 141 8.03 12.05 -1.41
CA LEU A 141 7.12 10.92 -1.54
C LEU A 141 6.45 10.67 -0.19
N ILE A 142 5.17 10.31 -0.24
CA ILE A 142 4.37 9.96 0.94
C ILE A 142 4.18 8.44 0.92
N VAL A 143 4.38 7.80 2.07
CA VAL A 143 4.09 6.38 2.24
C VAL A 143 2.94 6.22 3.22
N THR A 144 1.89 5.52 2.82
CA THR A 144 0.81 5.07 3.70
C THR A 144 0.80 3.55 3.73
N SER A 145 0.48 2.97 4.87
CA SER A 145 0.40 1.51 4.99
C SER A 145 -0.55 1.08 6.08
N MET A 146 -1.14 -0.08 5.89
CA MET A 146 -1.88 -0.82 6.89
C MET A 146 -1.20 -2.16 7.10
N VAL A 147 -1.00 -2.52 8.35
CA VAL A 147 -0.35 -3.78 8.76
C VAL A 147 -1.28 -4.55 9.67
N HIS A 148 -1.07 -5.86 9.76
CA HIS A 148 -1.75 -6.73 10.72
C HIS A 148 -0.85 -7.94 11.01
N ASN A 149 -1.21 -8.76 11.96
CA ASN A 149 -0.50 -10.01 12.20
C ASN A 149 -1.51 -11.14 12.44
N PRO A 150 -1.90 -11.86 11.40
CA PRO A 150 -2.84 -12.98 11.53
C PRO A 150 -2.22 -14.23 12.12
N THR A 151 -0.88 -14.25 12.33
CA THR A 151 -0.16 -15.44 12.81
C THR A 151 -0.23 -15.58 14.33
N GLY A 152 0.04 -16.79 14.83
CA GLY A 152 0.15 -17.06 16.27
C GLY A 152 1.46 -16.60 16.92
N GLN A 153 2.37 -15.96 16.17
CA GLN A 153 3.67 -15.49 16.64
C GLN A 153 3.71 -13.95 16.68
N ALA A 154 4.25 -13.35 17.76
CA ALA A 154 4.51 -11.92 17.83
C ALA A 154 5.82 -11.57 17.11
N TYR A 155 5.88 -10.40 16.46
CA TYR A 155 7.09 -9.85 15.85
C TYR A 155 7.41 -8.51 16.45
N HIS A 156 8.69 -8.30 16.85
CA HIS A 156 9.17 -7.12 17.56
C HIS A 156 10.15 -6.32 16.70
N GLY A 157 10.13 -5.00 16.85
CA GLY A 157 11.05 -4.12 16.15
C GLY A 157 10.96 -4.19 14.64
N VAL A 158 9.79 -4.56 14.12
CA VAL A 158 9.57 -4.84 12.70
C VAL A 158 9.76 -3.57 11.87
N ARG A 159 10.32 -3.73 10.67
CA ARG A 159 10.49 -2.67 9.68
C ARG A 159 9.81 -3.06 8.39
N LEU A 160 8.90 -2.22 7.93
CA LEU A 160 8.32 -2.28 6.59
C LEU A 160 9.29 -1.61 5.63
N ARG A 161 9.72 -2.32 4.58
CA ARG A 161 10.61 -1.80 3.55
C ARG A 161 9.97 -1.85 2.18
N VAL A 162 10.05 -0.73 1.47
CA VAL A 162 9.74 -0.67 0.04
C VAL A 162 11.05 -0.42 -0.70
N HIS A 163 11.42 -1.37 -1.54
CA HIS A 163 12.63 -1.33 -2.35
C HIS A 163 12.28 -0.96 -3.78
N PHE A 164 13.01 -0.02 -4.35
CA PHE A 164 12.90 0.42 -5.73
C PHE A 164 14.24 0.23 -6.45
N PRO A 165 14.41 -0.84 -7.23
CA PRO A 165 15.58 -0.96 -8.11
C PRO A 165 15.72 0.28 -8.97
N CYS A 166 16.91 0.87 -9.02
CA CYS A 166 17.07 2.17 -9.65
C CYS A 166 18.33 2.27 -10.55
N THR A 167 18.26 3.17 -11.53
CA THR A 167 19.38 3.62 -12.37
C THR A 167 19.61 5.10 -12.10
N PRO A 168 20.82 5.53 -11.72
CA PRO A 168 21.10 6.94 -11.46
C PRO A 168 21.10 7.76 -12.75
N SER A 169 20.81 9.05 -12.65
CA SER A 169 20.80 9.98 -13.82
C SER A 169 22.16 10.16 -14.48
N SER A 170 23.25 9.74 -13.82
CA SER A 170 24.62 9.72 -14.37
C SER A 170 24.90 8.52 -15.29
N ALA A 171 23.98 7.55 -15.39
CA ALA A 171 24.14 6.40 -16.26
C ALA A 171 24.24 6.81 -17.73
N VAL A 172 25.10 6.11 -18.47
CA VAL A 172 25.34 6.38 -19.92
C VAL A 172 24.07 6.13 -20.73
N VAL A 173 23.37 5.02 -20.44
CA VAL A 173 22.10 4.70 -21.08
C VAL A 173 20.97 5.19 -20.18
N ARG A 174 20.19 6.13 -20.68
CA ARG A 174 19.04 6.69 -19.95
C ARG A 174 17.78 5.92 -20.31
N PRO A 175 17.05 5.41 -19.32
CA PRO A 175 15.75 4.79 -19.54
C PRO A 175 14.72 5.76 -20.13
N VAL A 176 13.77 5.23 -20.87
CA VAL A 176 12.56 5.95 -21.26
C VAL A 176 11.72 6.18 -20.00
N SER A 177 11.33 7.43 -19.77
CA SER A 177 10.50 7.77 -18.62
C SER A 177 9.06 7.32 -18.85
N VAL A 178 8.55 6.52 -17.91
CA VAL A 178 7.16 6.09 -17.84
C VAL A 178 6.52 6.68 -16.60
N LEU A 179 5.20 6.83 -16.62
CA LEU A 179 4.42 7.25 -15.45
C LEU A 179 3.47 6.10 -15.07
N PRO A 180 3.31 5.80 -13.80
CA PRO A 180 2.21 4.96 -13.36
C PRO A 180 0.89 5.69 -13.60
N PHE A 181 -0.20 4.94 -13.71
CA PHE A 181 -1.55 5.47 -13.65
C PHE A 181 -2.44 4.51 -12.86
N TYR A 182 -3.49 5.06 -12.30
CA TYR A 182 -4.42 4.36 -11.43
C TYR A 182 -5.86 4.69 -11.83
N MET A 183 -6.73 3.70 -11.78
CA MET A 183 -8.19 3.84 -11.88
C MET A 183 -8.85 2.92 -10.86
N ASP A 184 -9.93 3.39 -10.25
CA ASP A 184 -10.73 2.66 -9.28
C ASP A 184 -12.18 2.65 -9.74
N VAL A 185 -12.93 1.60 -9.42
CA VAL A 185 -14.39 1.55 -9.66
C VAL A 185 -15.16 2.48 -8.72
N MET A 186 -14.48 2.99 -7.70
CA MET A 186 -14.98 4.07 -6.85
C MET A 186 -14.57 5.43 -7.42
N PRO A 187 -15.32 6.50 -7.14
CA PRO A 187 -14.90 7.85 -7.52
C PRO A 187 -13.52 8.17 -6.94
N PRO A 188 -12.67 8.92 -7.67
CA PRO A 188 -11.42 9.41 -7.13
C PRO A 188 -11.61 10.16 -5.81
N ALA A 189 -10.61 10.12 -4.92
CA ALA A 189 -10.67 10.73 -3.61
C ALA A 189 -11.90 10.27 -2.77
N SER A 190 -12.23 8.99 -2.84
CA SER A 190 -13.26 8.36 -1.99
C SER A 190 -12.67 7.16 -1.24
N LEU A 191 -13.48 6.49 -0.43
CA LEU A 191 -13.12 5.17 0.09
C LEU A 191 -13.01 4.18 -1.09
N HIS A 192 -11.97 3.37 -1.07
CA HIS A 192 -11.68 2.44 -2.17
C HIS A 192 -12.48 1.13 -2.08
N SER A 193 -13.02 0.80 -0.90
CA SER A 193 -13.87 -0.36 -0.68
C SER A 193 -15.35 0.03 -0.54
N TYR A 194 -16.23 -0.92 -0.84
CA TYR A 194 -17.68 -0.78 -0.73
C TYR A 194 -18.33 -2.11 -0.32
N ASP A 195 -19.55 -2.04 0.20
CA ASP A 195 -20.28 -3.22 0.63
C ASP A 195 -20.56 -4.15 -0.55
N LEU A 196 -20.25 -5.44 -0.38
CA LEU A 196 -20.46 -6.47 -1.37
C LEU A 196 -21.81 -7.18 -1.11
N PRO A 197 -22.84 -6.92 -1.92
CA PRO A 197 -24.12 -7.61 -1.77
C PRO A 197 -24.01 -9.10 -2.13
N PRO A 198 -24.92 -9.97 -1.66
CA PRO A 198 -24.96 -11.36 -2.05
C PRO A 198 -25.27 -11.53 -3.55
N GLY A 199 -24.70 -12.57 -4.14
CA GLY A 199 -24.86 -12.90 -5.56
C GLY A 199 -24.00 -12.06 -6.48
N ARG A 200 -24.44 -11.95 -7.74
CA ARG A 200 -23.70 -11.25 -8.78
C ARG A 200 -23.89 -9.74 -8.68
N SER A 201 -22.79 -9.01 -8.71
CA SER A 201 -22.78 -7.56 -8.73
C SER A 201 -21.64 -7.03 -9.59
N ARG A 202 -21.78 -5.77 -10.02
CA ARG A 202 -20.73 -5.06 -10.75
C ARG A 202 -20.71 -3.60 -10.33
N ARG A 203 -19.51 -3.01 -10.37
CA ARG A 203 -19.31 -1.58 -10.18
C ARG A 203 -18.33 -1.05 -11.21
N SER A 204 -18.52 0.18 -11.67
CA SER A 204 -17.66 0.79 -12.65
C SER A 204 -17.50 2.29 -12.41
N TRP A 205 -16.36 2.81 -12.87
CA TRP A 205 -16.09 4.23 -12.96
C TRP A 205 -15.53 4.58 -14.34
N GLU A 206 -15.77 5.81 -14.79
CA GLU A 206 -15.35 6.28 -16.10
C GLU A 206 -14.54 7.57 -15.99
N GLY A 207 -13.53 7.71 -16.86
CA GLY A 207 -12.71 8.90 -16.92
C GLY A 207 -12.08 9.11 -18.30
N ARG A 208 -11.55 10.33 -18.50
CA ARG A 208 -10.77 10.67 -19.67
C ARG A 208 -9.32 10.94 -19.23
N PRO A 209 -8.31 10.42 -19.97
CA PRO A 209 -6.92 10.74 -19.64
C PRO A 209 -6.64 12.20 -19.93
N ALA A 210 -5.86 12.82 -19.07
CA ALA A 210 -5.51 14.25 -19.20
C ALA A 210 -4.62 14.54 -20.41
N VAL A 211 -3.86 13.54 -20.89
CA VAL A 211 -2.94 13.65 -22.03
C VAL A 211 -2.99 12.38 -22.89
N ALA A 212 -2.63 12.55 -24.16
CA ALA A 212 -2.44 11.41 -25.07
C ALA A 212 -1.15 10.65 -24.74
N GLY A 213 -1.14 9.36 -25.04
CA GLY A 213 0.00 8.49 -24.86
C GLY A 213 -0.34 7.03 -25.06
N ARG A 214 0.42 6.14 -24.45
CA ARG A 214 0.30 4.69 -24.64
C ARG A 214 0.43 3.93 -23.33
N ILE A 215 -0.47 2.97 -23.10
CA ILE A 215 -0.36 2.00 -22.00
C ILE A 215 0.69 0.95 -22.37
N LEU A 216 1.69 0.74 -21.52
CA LEU A 216 2.70 -0.31 -21.70
C LEU A 216 2.40 -1.59 -20.91
N GLY A 217 1.59 -1.49 -19.89
CA GLY A 217 1.15 -2.63 -19.09
C GLY A 217 0.03 -2.23 -18.15
N VAL A 218 -0.75 -3.19 -17.75
CA VAL A 218 -1.86 -3.02 -16.80
C VAL A 218 -2.05 -4.30 -15.99
N GLY A 219 -2.33 -4.14 -14.73
CA GLY A 219 -2.75 -5.15 -13.79
C GLY A 219 -3.77 -4.57 -12.84
N GLY A 220 -4.23 -5.36 -11.89
CA GLY A 220 -5.23 -4.85 -10.97
C GLY A 220 -5.38 -5.68 -9.71
N HIS A 221 -6.35 -5.27 -8.90
CA HIS A 221 -6.69 -5.85 -7.63
C HIS A 221 -8.21 -5.90 -7.47
N VAL A 222 -8.70 -7.00 -6.97
CA VAL A 222 -10.08 -7.18 -6.50
C VAL A 222 -10.06 -7.94 -5.18
N HIS A 223 -11.06 -7.72 -4.33
CA HIS A 223 -11.21 -8.48 -3.10
C HIS A 223 -11.83 -9.86 -3.36
N GLN A 224 -11.89 -10.68 -2.31
CA GLN A 224 -12.52 -12.01 -2.32
C GLN A 224 -13.90 -11.97 -3.00
N TYR A 225 -14.26 -13.04 -3.73
CA TYR A 225 -15.43 -13.13 -4.60
C TYR A 225 -15.38 -12.29 -5.89
N GLY A 226 -14.32 -11.54 -6.15
CA GLY A 226 -14.08 -10.88 -7.42
C GLY A 226 -13.92 -11.91 -8.53
N THR A 227 -14.59 -11.70 -9.67
CA THR A 227 -14.58 -12.62 -10.81
C THR A 227 -13.88 -12.04 -12.03
N ALA A 228 -13.89 -10.73 -12.17
CA ALA A 228 -13.19 -10.03 -13.25
C ALA A 228 -12.94 -8.56 -12.90
N LEU A 229 -11.85 -8.04 -13.46
CA LEU A 229 -11.57 -6.60 -13.53
C LEU A 229 -11.27 -6.26 -15.00
N ARG A 230 -11.89 -5.21 -15.53
CA ARG A 230 -11.82 -4.88 -16.96
C ARG A 230 -11.49 -3.40 -17.16
N LEU A 231 -10.67 -3.12 -18.17
CA LEU A 231 -10.41 -1.79 -18.72
C LEU A 231 -10.94 -1.74 -20.15
N GLU A 232 -11.82 -0.79 -20.45
CA GLU A 232 -12.44 -0.61 -21.74
C GLU A 232 -12.23 0.81 -22.28
N ASP A 233 -12.02 0.93 -23.58
CA ASP A 233 -12.25 2.16 -24.32
C ASP A 233 -13.73 2.19 -24.76
N VAL A 234 -14.55 2.94 -24.02
CA VAL A 234 -16.00 3.03 -24.24
C VAL A 234 -16.32 3.71 -25.57
N THR A 235 -15.50 4.71 -25.94
CA THR A 235 -15.66 5.45 -27.20
C THR A 235 -15.39 4.57 -28.41
N ALA A 236 -14.31 3.78 -28.36
CA ALA A 236 -13.96 2.84 -29.42
C ALA A 236 -14.69 1.49 -29.31
N LYS A 237 -15.43 1.25 -28.22
CA LYS A 237 -16.11 -0.03 -27.91
C LYS A 237 -15.16 -1.23 -27.90
N THR A 238 -13.97 -1.04 -27.32
CA THR A 238 -12.90 -2.03 -27.30
C THR A 238 -12.50 -2.36 -25.87
N VAL A 239 -12.39 -3.63 -25.54
CA VAL A 239 -11.78 -4.10 -24.31
C VAL A 239 -10.26 -4.02 -24.47
N ILE A 240 -9.61 -3.22 -23.64
CA ILE A 240 -8.14 -3.09 -23.61
C ILE A 240 -7.53 -4.24 -22.82
N TRP A 241 -8.15 -4.57 -21.69
CA TRP A 241 -7.68 -5.62 -20.80
C TRP A 241 -8.84 -6.17 -19.96
N GLU A 242 -8.80 -7.49 -19.72
CA GLU A 242 -9.64 -8.17 -18.75
C GLU A 242 -8.76 -9.12 -17.93
N GLY A 243 -8.75 -8.94 -16.63
CA GLY A 243 -8.08 -9.83 -15.66
C GLY A 243 -9.11 -10.61 -14.86
N ARG A 244 -8.91 -11.93 -14.80
CA ARG A 244 -9.67 -12.83 -13.92
C ARG A 244 -8.73 -13.29 -12.81
N PRO A 245 -9.09 -13.12 -11.52
CA PRO A 245 -8.22 -13.53 -10.43
C PRO A 245 -7.93 -15.04 -10.50
N MET A 246 -6.70 -15.40 -10.16
CA MET A 246 -6.32 -16.78 -9.89
C MET A 246 -6.65 -17.08 -8.44
N VAL A 247 -7.29 -18.21 -8.20
CA VAL A 247 -7.68 -18.65 -6.87
C VAL A 247 -6.99 -19.97 -6.52
N ASP A 248 -6.72 -20.20 -5.23
CA ASP A 248 -6.23 -21.47 -4.73
C ASP A 248 -7.37 -22.49 -4.56
N HIS A 249 -7.03 -23.66 -4.01
CA HIS A 249 -8.00 -24.75 -3.78
C HIS A 249 -9.06 -24.42 -2.71
N GLU A 250 -8.84 -23.39 -1.90
CA GLU A 250 -9.80 -22.88 -0.91
C GLU A 250 -10.63 -21.71 -1.47
N GLY A 251 -10.39 -21.34 -2.73
CA GLY A 251 -11.08 -20.23 -3.39
C GLY A 251 -10.55 -18.84 -3.02
N ARG A 252 -9.39 -18.76 -2.35
CA ARG A 252 -8.76 -17.47 -2.01
C ARG A 252 -8.01 -16.92 -3.21
N ILE A 253 -8.12 -15.62 -3.46
CA ILE A 253 -7.38 -14.94 -4.52
C ILE A 253 -5.88 -14.95 -4.18
N VAL A 254 -5.07 -15.51 -5.07
CA VAL A 254 -3.61 -15.59 -4.92
C VAL A 254 -2.86 -14.66 -5.87
N SER A 255 -3.47 -14.29 -7.00
CA SER A 255 -2.89 -13.32 -7.92
C SER A 255 -3.91 -12.78 -8.93
N MET A 256 -3.53 -11.66 -9.58
CA MET A 256 -4.22 -11.09 -10.73
C MET A 256 -3.29 -11.09 -11.95
N PRO A 257 -3.80 -11.44 -13.16
CA PRO A 257 -2.98 -11.40 -14.36
C PRO A 257 -2.54 -9.98 -14.71
N VAL A 258 -1.31 -9.85 -15.21
CA VAL A 258 -0.76 -8.59 -15.70
C VAL A 258 -0.57 -8.67 -17.20
N ALA A 259 -1.15 -7.73 -17.94
CA ALA A 259 -0.88 -7.59 -19.38
C ALA A 259 0.34 -6.69 -19.59
N ARG A 260 1.15 -7.06 -20.58
CA ARG A 260 2.34 -6.31 -21.02
C ARG A 260 2.23 -6.05 -22.51
N PHE A 261 2.20 -4.78 -22.89
CA PHE A 261 2.02 -4.31 -24.27
C PHE A 261 3.33 -3.78 -24.88
N LEU A 262 4.47 -4.07 -24.28
CA LEU A 262 5.77 -3.57 -24.74
C LEU A 262 6.09 -3.98 -26.18
N TRP A 263 5.76 -5.21 -26.56
CA TRP A 263 6.04 -5.76 -27.89
C TRP A 263 5.18 -5.15 -29.01
N THR A 264 4.02 -4.57 -28.64
CA THR A 264 3.11 -3.86 -29.58
C THR A 264 3.31 -2.35 -29.53
N LEU A 265 4.39 -1.88 -28.88
CA LEU A 265 4.63 -0.46 -28.63
C LEU A 265 3.51 0.22 -27.80
N GLY A 266 2.77 -0.57 -27.01
CA GLY A 266 1.69 -0.11 -26.14
C GLY A 266 0.36 0.11 -26.83
N VAL A 267 -0.71 0.26 -26.02
CA VAL A 267 -2.06 0.56 -26.47
C VAL A 267 -2.28 2.08 -26.43
N PRO A 268 -2.68 2.71 -27.56
CA PRO A 268 -2.93 4.15 -27.56
C PRO A 268 -4.06 4.54 -26.61
N MET A 269 -3.86 5.68 -25.90
CA MET A 269 -4.90 6.37 -25.13
C MET A 269 -5.07 7.80 -25.62
N ARG A 270 -6.28 8.28 -25.69
CA ARG A 270 -6.65 9.58 -26.26
C ARG A 270 -7.51 10.37 -25.29
N PRO A 271 -7.24 11.67 -25.09
CA PRO A 271 -8.04 12.53 -24.19
C PRO A 271 -9.50 12.71 -24.61
N ASP A 272 -9.80 12.55 -25.90
CA ASP A 272 -11.16 12.62 -26.46
C ASP A 272 -11.95 11.30 -26.28
N HIS A 273 -11.31 10.20 -25.85
CA HIS A 273 -11.98 8.94 -25.56
C HIS A 273 -12.35 8.83 -24.08
N LEU A 274 -13.44 8.12 -23.81
CA LEU A 274 -13.88 7.75 -22.47
C LEU A 274 -13.42 6.33 -22.16
N TYR A 275 -12.81 6.13 -21.02
CA TYR A 275 -12.34 4.84 -20.56
C TYR A 275 -13.11 4.43 -19.31
N ARG A 276 -13.38 3.14 -19.17
CA ARG A 276 -14.13 2.56 -18.05
C ARG A 276 -13.32 1.47 -17.38
N VAL A 277 -13.23 1.51 -16.05
CA VAL A 277 -12.85 0.36 -15.24
C VAL A 277 -14.11 -0.28 -14.68
N THR A 278 -14.18 -1.62 -14.69
CA THR A 278 -15.33 -2.38 -14.17
C THR A 278 -14.82 -3.56 -13.35
N ALA A 279 -15.28 -3.70 -12.11
CA ALA A 279 -15.11 -4.91 -11.29
C ALA A 279 -16.42 -5.70 -11.26
N GLU A 280 -16.31 -7.02 -11.39
CA GLU A 280 -17.40 -7.99 -11.32
C GLU A 280 -17.18 -8.93 -10.13
N TYR A 281 -18.27 -9.24 -9.43
CA TYR A 281 -18.26 -10.08 -8.23
C TYR A 281 -19.36 -11.14 -8.31
N ASP A 282 -19.13 -12.28 -7.62
CA ASP A 282 -20.14 -13.31 -7.35
C ASP A 282 -20.02 -13.74 -5.89
N ASN A 283 -20.71 -13.02 -5.01
CA ASN A 283 -20.67 -13.28 -3.57
C ASN A 283 -21.56 -14.46 -3.21
N THR A 284 -20.96 -15.61 -3.05
CA THR A 284 -21.63 -16.88 -2.72
C THR A 284 -21.88 -17.07 -1.20
N SER A 285 -21.50 -16.12 -0.35
CA SER A 285 -21.70 -16.21 1.11
C SER A 285 -23.16 -16.13 1.56
N GLY A 286 -24.04 -15.65 0.68
CA GLY A 286 -25.45 -15.47 0.99
C GLY A 286 -25.79 -14.23 1.81
N GLN A 287 -24.81 -13.42 2.20
CA GLN A 287 -24.99 -12.19 2.99
C GLN A 287 -24.16 -11.04 2.46
N THR A 288 -24.54 -9.82 2.81
CA THR A 288 -23.74 -8.63 2.48
C THR A 288 -22.46 -8.64 3.31
N ILE A 289 -21.31 -8.41 2.67
CA ILE A 289 -20.00 -8.29 3.31
C ILE A 289 -19.65 -6.79 3.35
N PRO A 290 -19.67 -6.15 4.53
CA PRO A 290 -19.31 -4.74 4.66
C PRO A 290 -17.87 -4.49 4.20
N GLY A 291 -17.64 -3.48 3.33
CA GLY A 291 -16.33 -3.19 2.77
C GLY A 291 -15.70 -4.32 1.96
N GLY A 292 -16.47 -5.38 1.65
CA GLY A 292 -15.99 -6.61 1.04
C GLY A 292 -15.64 -6.53 -0.44
N ALA A 293 -15.88 -5.42 -1.10
CA ALA A 293 -15.58 -5.24 -2.52
C ALA A 293 -14.63 -4.07 -2.78
N MET A 294 -13.71 -4.26 -3.72
CA MET A 294 -12.80 -3.26 -4.26
C MET A 294 -12.47 -3.62 -5.70
N GLY A 295 -12.23 -2.63 -6.54
CA GLY A 295 -11.78 -2.86 -7.91
C GLY A 295 -10.86 -1.76 -8.37
N ALA A 296 -9.55 -2.02 -8.30
CA ALA A 296 -8.53 -1.05 -8.69
C ALA A 296 -7.63 -1.63 -9.77
N LEU A 297 -7.29 -0.83 -10.76
CA LEU A 297 -6.24 -1.15 -11.71
C LEU A 297 -5.11 -0.13 -11.66
N ALA A 298 -3.92 -0.60 -11.91
CA ALA A 298 -2.74 0.22 -12.08
C ALA A 298 -2.00 -0.19 -13.35
N GLY A 299 -1.34 0.75 -13.97
CA GLY A 299 -0.57 0.48 -15.17
C GLY A 299 0.57 1.44 -15.38
N LEU A 300 1.27 1.25 -16.51
CA LEU A 300 2.36 2.08 -16.94
C LEU A 300 1.98 2.81 -18.23
N PHE A 301 2.24 4.08 -18.26
CA PHE A 301 1.86 4.98 -19.33
C PHE A 301 3.08 5.79 -19.83
N VAL A 302 3.22 5.87 -21.14
CA VAL A 302 4.17 6.79 -21.80
C VAL A 302 3.37 7.90 -22.43
N PRO A 303 3.48 9.14 -21.95
CA PRO A 303 2.83 10.28 -22.61
C PRO A 303 3.53 10.60 -23.93
N ASP A 304 2.76 10.92 -24.98
CA ASP A 304 3.31 11.35 -26.28
C ASP A 304 4.15 12.64 -26.15
N ALA A 305 3.79 13.48 -25.19
CA ALA A 305 4.51 14.70 -24.86
C ALA A 305 4.64 14.84 -23.33
N PRO A 306 5.73 14.32 -22.72
CA PRO A 306 5.92 14.34 -21.26
C PRO A 306 5.80 15.74 -20.63
N ALA A 307 6.22 16.79 -21.33
CA ALA A 307 6.11 18.17 -20.89
C ALA A 307 4.66 18.70 -20.78
N ARG A 308 3.68 17.96 -21.34
CA ARG A 308 2.26 18.27 -21.25
C ARG A 308 1.54 17.56 -20.11
N TRP A 309 2.26 16.76 -19.31
CA TRP A 309 1.65 16.17 -18.11
C TRP A 309 1.11 17.31 -17.23
N PRO A 310 -0.17 17.30 -16.87
CA PRO A 310 -0.77 18.44 -16.20
C PRO A 310 -0.20 18.61 -14.79
N ALA A 311 -0.02 19.86 -14.40
CA ALA A 311 0.36 20.21 -13.05
C ALA A 311 -0.73 19.82 -12.04
N VAL A 312 -0.32 19.63 -10.79
CA VAL A 312 -1.26 19.54 -9.66
C VAL A 312 -1.97 20.89 -9.51
N ASP A 313 -3.30 20.85 -9.38
CA ASP A 313 -4.10 22.03 -9.05
C ASP A 313 -4.38 22.09 -7.55
N PRO A 314 -3.70 22.94 -6.77
CA PRO A 314 -3.93 23.09 -5.34
C PRO A 314 -5.35 23.56 -4.98
N GLY A 315 -6.06 24.16 -5.94
CA GLY A 315 -7.44 24.60 -5.80
C GLY A 315 -8.46 23.46 -5.87
N SER A 316 -8.08 22.31 -6.48
CA SER A 316 -8.98 21.19 -6.73
C SER A 316 -9.60 20.64 -5.43
N PRO A 317 -10.93 20.56 -5.34
CA PRO A 317 -11.61 19.89 -4.21
C PRO A 317 -11.23 18.43 -4.09
N GLU A 318 -11.05 17.73 -5.23
CA GLU A 318 -10.67 16.33 -5.30
C GLU A 318 -9.27 16.11 -4.71
N LEU A 319 -8.28 16.95 -5.05
CA LEU A 319 -6.95 16.91 -4.46
C LEU A 319 -6.98 17.13 -2.94
N LYS A 320 -7.75 18.13 -2.48
CA LYS A 320 -7.87 18.43 -1.05
C LYS A 320 -8.48 17.29 -0.27
N LEU A 321 -9.47 16.61 -0.86
CA LEU A 321 -10.09 15.44 -0.24
C LEU A 321 -9.11 14.26 -0.23
N ASP A 322 -8.43 13.99 -1.33
CA ASP A 322 -7.41 12.94 -1.43
C ASP A 322 -6.28 13.17 -0.41
N TRP A 323 -5.77 14.40 -0.31
CA TRP A 323 -4.78 14.76 0.71
C TRP A 323 -5.26 14.44 2.12
N ARG A 324 -6.51 14.79 2.44
CA ARG A 324 -7.11 14.50 3.75
C ARG A 324 -7.17 13.00 4.01
N LEU A 325 -7.71 12.21 3.07
CA LEU A 325 -7.84 10.76 3.19
C LEU A 325 -6.48 10.08 3.39
N VAL A 326 -5.46 10.51 2.64
CA VAL A 326 -4.07 10.01 2.80
C VAL A 326 -3.55 10.22 4.22
N HIS A 327 -3.83 11.36 4.84
CA HIS A 327 -3.28 11.71 6.16
C HIS A 327 -4.14 11.26 7.34
N THR A 328 -5.42 11.01 7.15
CA THR A 328 -6.30 10.50 8.22
C THR A 328 -6.38 8.98 8.29
N GLY A 329 -5.70 8.27 7.37
CA GLY A 329 -5.72 6.81 7.33
C GLY A 329 -7.02 6.21 6.81
N ASN A 330 -7.96 7.01 6.31
CA ASN A 330 -9.27 6.56 5.87
C ASN A 330 -9.29 6.08 4.40
N GLN A 331 -8.16 5.55 3.90
CA GLN A 331 -8.02 5.03 2.54
C GLN A 331 -8.52 3.58 2.36
N GLY A 332 -8.75 2.87 3.45
CA GLY A 332 -9.30 1.52 3.45
C GLY A 332 -10.42 1.42 4.46
N GLY A 333 -11.65 1.36 4.00
CA GLY A 333 -12.81 1.11 4.86
C GLY A 333 -12.85 -0.33 5.36
N HIS A 334 -11.93 -0.72 6.25
CA HIS A 334 -11.86 -2.05 6.83
C HIS A 334 -12.09 -2.05 8.35
N ASP A 335 -12.90 -1.14 8.86
CA ASP A 335 -13.22 -1.12 10.30
C ASP A 335 -14.14 -2.28 10.74
N HIS A 336 -14.47 -3.27 9.86
CA HIS A 336 -15.49 -4.28 10.16
C HIS A 336 -15.07 -5.74 9.95
N GLU A 337 -13.79 -6.08 9.83
CA GLU A 337 -13.36 -7.49 9.92
C GLU A 337 -13.06 -7.90 11.38
N GLN A 338 -13.99 -7.62 12.30
CA GLN A 338 -14.05 -8.30 13.58
C GLN A 338 -15.07 -9.45 13.48
N GLY A 339 -14.58 -10.69 13.37
CA GLY A 339 -15.39 -11.85 13.75
C GLY A 339 -15.72 -12.87 12.70
N HIS A 340 -14.74 -13.45 12.03
CA HIS A 340 -14.87 -14.82 11.58
C HIS A 340 -14.00 -15.74 12.46
N ALA A 341 -14.53 -16.02 13.68
CA ALA A 341 -14.11 -17.19 14.43
C ALA A 341 -14.41 -18.41 13.58
N HIS A 342 -13.39 -19.17 13.20
CA HIS A 342 -13.54 -20.50 12.62
C HIS A 342 -14.42 -21.35 13.55
N ALA A 343 -15.61 -21.72 13.09
CA ALA A 343 -16.38 -22.75 13.74
C ALA A 343 -15.60 -24.08 13.62
N PRO A 344 -15.41 -24.84 14.72
CA PRO A 344 -14.74 -26.12 14.64
C PRO A 344 -15.56 -27.09 13.76
N PRO A 345 -14.90 -28.02 13.04
CA PRO A 345 -15.58 -29.00 12.20
C PRO A 345 -16.56 -29.83 13.02
N ALA A 346 -17.79 -29.97 12.54
CA ALA A 346 -18.80 -30.80 13.12
C ALA A 346 -18.31 -32.28 13.15
N THR A 347 -18.20 -32.85 14.32
CA THR A 347 -17.93 -34.26 14.51
C THR A 347 -19.14 -35.04 14.03
N HIS A 348 -19.00 -35.76 12.92
CA HIS A 348 -19.97 -36.77 12.52
C HIS A 348 -19.92 -37.92 13.53
N GLY A 349 -20.91 -37.96 14.42
CA GLY A 349 -21.21 -39.14 15.23
C GLY A 349 -21.78 -40.23 14.35
N THR A 350 -21.11 -41.35 14.33
CA THR A 350 -21.60 -42.63 13.81
C THR A 350 -22.73 -43.17 14.70
N HIS A 351 -23.87 -43.40 14.08
CA HIS A 351 -24.85 -44.44 14.49
C HIS A 351 -25.40 -45.10 13.25
#